data_7b90978e7c6d7ec9d87cc4eec02fa076
#
_entry.id   7b90978e7c6d7ec9d87cc4eec02fa076
#
_cell.length_a   1.000
_cell.length_b   1.000
_cell.length_c   1.000
_cell.angle_alpha   90.00
_cell.angle_beta   90.00
_cell.angle_gamma   90.00
#
_symmetry.space_group_name_H-M   'P 1'
#
loop_
_entity.id
_entity.type
_entity.pdbx_description
1 polymer ?
#
loop_
_entity_poly.entity_id
_entity_poly.type
_entity_poly.pdbx_seq_one_letter_code
_entity_poly.pdbx_strand_id
1 'polypeptide(L)'
;MSILVTGSAGFIGFHLVKRLLNEGYDVIGIDNLNNYYDVNIKYARLEELNKVSKNLSNKYYFYENDIENEEFLNKLFRDFNFKKVVNLAAQAGVRYSIKNPKAYINSNIVGFANILEACRKTNIEHLVYASSSSVYGGIKELPFSEKDNVDKPISIYAASKKANELMAYSYSHLYGLPSTGLRFFTVYGPWGRPDMALFEFTKSIINLKPIKVFNKGQMMRDFTYIDDIIESLFRVINKTPLKDTESADNSDPSNNIPYKIFNIGNSNPVPLMDFISEIENIIGTKAKKEFLEMQPGDVANTHADTTSLETWIKYKPRTSVSKGITEFINWYKNFYNVK
;
A
#
# COMPACT_ATOMS: atom_id res chain seq x y z
N MET A 1 -4.40 23.36 4.10
CA MET A 1 -3.79 22.32 4.98
C MET A 1 -2.96 21.40 4.11
N SER A 2 -1.68 21.25 4.45
CA SER A 2 -0.73 20.49 3.62
C SER A 2 -0.53 19.07 4.17
N ILE A 3 -0.55 18.08 3.27
CA ILE A 3 -0.33 16.67 3.58
C ILE A 3 0.92 16.19 2.83
N LEU A 4 1.85 15.53 3.54
CA LEU A 4 2.98 14.86 2.92
C LEU A 4 2.58 13.44 2.52
N VAL A 5 2.85 13.06 1.27
CA VAL A 5 2.70 11.69 0.77
C VAL A 5 4.03 11.21 0.22
N THR A 6 4.67 10.25 0.88
CA THR A 6 5.87 9.60 0.34
C THR A 6 5.48 8.42 -0.53
N GLY A 7 6.29 8.09 -1.54
CA GLY A 7 5.89 7.10 -2.55
C GLY A 7 4.78 7.61 -3.48
N SER A 8 4.72 8.93 -3.70
CA SER A 8 3.63 9.61 -4.39
C SER A 8 3.53 9.28 -5.89
N ALA A 9 4.62 8.86 -6.55
CA ALA A 9 4.62 8.33 -7.90
C ALA A 9 4.38 6.80 -7.96
N GLY A 10 4.24 6.14 -6.80
CA GLY A 10 3.84 4.74 -6.68
C GLY A 10 2.37 4.54 -7.01
N PHE A 11 1.92 3.28 -7.07
CA PHE A 11 0.54 2.93 -7.41
C PHE A 11 -0.49 3.53 -6.44
N ILE A 12 -0.39 3.19 -5.16
CA ILE A 12 -1.34 3.68 -4.14
C ILE A 12 -1.14 5.18 -3.91
N GLY A 13 0.12 5.65 -3.87
CA GLY A 13 0.45 7.06 -3.66
C GLY A 13 -0.14 7.98 -4.72
N PHE A 14 -0.06 7.59 -5.99
CA PHE A 14 -0.67 8.33 -7.11
C PHE A 14 -2.18 8.54 -6.90
N HIS A 15 -2.92 7.47 -6.63
CA HIS A 15 -4.37 7.55 -6.43
C HIS A 15 -4.72 8.34 -5.17
N LEU A 16 -3.93 8.20 -4.10
CA LEU A 16 -4.13 8.98 -2.88
C LEU A 16 -3.91 10.48 -3.13
N VAL A 17 -2.81 10.86 -3.80
CA VAL A 17 -2.54 12.26 -4.13
C VAL A 17 -3.69 12.84 -4.97
N LYS A 18 -4.13 12.11 -6.00
CA LYS A 18 -5.28 12.52 -6.83
C LYS A 18 -6.55 12.74 -5.99
N ARG A 19 -6.85 11.84 -5.06
CA ARG A 19 -7.99 11.97 -4.14
C ARG A 19 -7.85 13.20 -3.23
N LEU A 20 -6.70 13.37 -2.59
CA LEU A 20 -6.46 14.49 -1.68
C LEU A 20 -6.57 15.84 -2.39
N LEU A 21 -6.03 15.96 -3.59
CA LEU A 21 -6.19 17.16 -4.42
C LEU A 21 -7.66 17.46 -4.70
N ASN A 22 -8.46 16.48 -5.09
CA ASN A 22 -9.89 16.65 -5.35
C ASN A 22 -10.70 17.02 -4.10
N GLU A 23 -10.20 16.67 -2.91
CA GLU A 23 -10.80 17.05 -1.63
C GLU A 23 -10.29 18.40 -1.08
N GLY A 24 -9.50 19.14 -1.88
CA GLY A 24 -9.05 20.49 -1.55
C GLY A 24 -7.80 20.58 -0.67
N TYR A 25 -7.03 19.51 -0.51
CA TYR A 25 -5.77 19.55 0.23
C TYR A 25 -4.60 19.98 -0.67
N ASP A 26 -3.67 20.76 -0.14
CA ASP A 26 -2.35 20.88 -0.74
C ASP A 26 -1.56 19.60 -0.46
N VAL A 27 -0.90 19.07 -1.47
CA VAL A 27 -0.15 17.82 -1.32
C VAL A 27 1.30 18.02 -1.70
N ILE A 28 2.19 17.60 -0.82
CA ILE A 28 3.61 17.49 -1.10
C ILE A 28 3.93 16.01 -1.31
N GLY A 29 4.48 15.67 -2.47
CA GLY A 29 4.83 14.31 -2.85
C GLY A 29 6.34 14.12 -2.87
N ILE A 30 6.80 12.96 -2.36
CA ILE A 30 8.17 12.49 -2.50
C ILE A 30 8.17 11.11 -3.14
N ASP A 31 9.04 10.89 -4.13
CA ASP A 31 9.37 9.56 -4.68
C ASP A 31 10.79 9.62 -5.25
N ASN A 32 11.55 8.55 -5.13
CA ASN A 32 12.90 8.48 -5.67
C ASN A 32 12.95 7.96 -7.11
N LEU A 33 11.80 7.71 -7.70
CA LEU A 33 11.62 7.21 -9.07
C LEU A 33 12.51 6.01 -9.40
N ASN A 34 12.80 5.14 -8.40
CA ASN A 34 13.65 3.98 -8.61
C ASN A 34 13.15 3.09 -9.76
N ASN A 35 14.08 2.37 -10.37
CA ASN A 35 13.85 1.53 -11.55
C ASN A 35 13.48 0.07 -11.20
N TYR A 36 12.90 -0.17 -10.04
CA TYR A 36 12.43 -1.51 -9.65
C TYR A 36 11.45 -2.11 -10.66
N TYR A 37 10.62 -1.26 -11.27
CA TYR A 37 9.81 -1.56 -12.44
C TYR A 37 9.88 -0.39 -13.44
N ASP A 38 9.23 -0.51 -14.61
CA ASP A 38 9.26 0.51 -15.66
C ASP A 38 8.94 1.91 -15.09
N VAL A 39 9.93 2.78 -15.11
CA VAL A 39 9.84 4.13 -14.55
C VAL A 39 8.91 5.04 -15.38
N ASN A 40 8.66 4.73 -16.64
CA ASN A 40 7.79 5.54 -17.50
C ASN A 40 6.36 5.62 -16.94
N ILE A 41 5.87 4.57 -16.27
CA ILE A 41 4.56 4.62 -15.61
C ILE A 41 4.56 5.59 -14.43
N LYS A 42 5.70 5.78 -13.75
CA LYS A 42 5.82 6.77 -12.67
C LYS A 42 5.78 8.20 -13.22
N TYR A 43 6.50 8.47 -14.30
CA TYR A 43 6.44 9.76 -14.98
C TYR A 43 5.04 10.08 -15.51
N ALA A 44 4.36 9.10 -16.10
CA ALA A 44 2.99 9.28 -16.58
C ALA A 44 2.01 9.59 -15.43
N ARG A 45 2.17 8.95 -14.26
CA ARG A 45 1.39 9.29 -13.05
C ARG A 45 1.63 10.71 -12.60
N LEU A 46 2.89 11.17 -12.56
CA LEU A 46 3.24 12.55 -12.20
C LEU A 46 2.66 13.57 -13.18
N GLU A 47 2.71 13.26 -14.48
CA GLU A 47 2.10 14.11 -15.50
C GLU A 47 0.58 14.24 -15.28
N GLU A 48 -0.10 13.12 -14.99
CA GLU A 48 -1.53 13.13 -14.68
C GLU A 48 -1.85 13.95 -13.42
N LEU A 49 -1.05 13.81 -12.35
CA LEU A 49 -1.22 14.60 -11.12
C LEU A 49 -1.03 16.10 -11.37
N ASN A 50 -0.05 16.47 -12.19
CA ASN A 50 0.16 17.86 -12.59
C ASN A 50 -1.02 18.41 -13.40
N LYS A 51 -1.62 17.60 -14.29
CA LYS A 51 -2.84 18.01 -15.04
C LYS A 51 -4.01 18.24 -14.07
N VAL A 52 -4.21 17.33 -13.10
CA VAL A 52 -5.27 17.48 -12.09
C VAL A 52 -5.06 18.75 -11.28
N SER A 53 -3.84 18.96 -10.73
CA SER A 53 -3.54 20.12 -9.88
C SER A 53 -3.70 21.46 -10.61
N LYS A 54 -3.38 21.54 -11.92
CA LYS A 54 -3.57 22.76 -12.72
C LYS A 54 -5.03 23.21 -12.82
N ASN A 55 -5.98 22.30 -12.69
CA ASN A 55 -7.42 22.56 -12.76
C ASN A 55 -8.06 22.85 -11.41
N LEU A 56 -7.27 22.86 -10.33
CA LEU A 56 -7.74 23.04 -8.94
C LEU A 56 -7.09 24.27 -8.32
N SER A 57 -7.68 24.78 -7.24
CA SER A 57 -7.11 25.89 -6.46
C SER A 57 -5.97 25.48 -5.53
N ASN A 58 -5.95 24.21 -5.10
CA ASN A 58 -4.93 23.62 -4.26
C ASN A 58 -3.75 23.11 -5.10
N LYS A 59 -2.60 22.94 -4.46
CA LYS A 59 -1.32 22.73 -5.13
C LYS A 59 -0.75 21.35 -4.90
N TYR A 60 -0.08 20.83 -5.91
CA TYR A 60 0.76 19.64 -5.83
C TYR A 60 2.23 20.06 -6.05
N TYR A 61 3.08 19.74 -5.07
CA TYR A 61 4.53 19.91 -5.19
C TYR A 61 5.18 18.54 -5.17
N PHE A 62 5.98 18.23 -6.17
CA PHE A 62 6.70 16.96 -6.24
C PHE A 62 8.19 17.18 -6.04
N TYR A 63 8.80 16.34 -5.21
CA TYR A 63 10.22 16.29 -4.98
C TYR A 63 10.74 14.88 -5.32
N GLU A 64 11.64 14.82 -6.32
CA GLU A 64 12.39 13.60 -6.59
C GLU A 64 13.50 13.49 -5.56
N ASN A 65 13.28 12.66 -4.53
CA ASN A 65 14.24 12.43 -3.47
C ASN A 65 13.94 11.13 -2.72
N ASP A 66 14.91 10.66 -1.94
CA ASP A 66 14.78 9.46 -1.14
C ASP A 66 14.44 9.79 0.32
N ILE A 67 13.60 8.97 0.96
CA ILE A 67 13.31 9.07 2.40
C ILE A 67 14.53 8.68 3.27
N GLU A 68 15.55 8.05 2.67
CA GLU A 68 16.84 7.80 3.31
C GLU A 68 17.65 9.09 3.52
N ASN A 69 17.35 10.15 2.77
CA ASN A 69 18.02 11.45 2.87
C ASN A 69 17.44 12.28 4.03
N GLU A 70 18.03 12.10 5.22
CA GLU A 70 17.60 12.77 6.44
C GLU A 70 17.68 14.31 6.33
N GLU A 71 18.75 14.83 5.70
CA GLU A 71 18.94 16.27 5.55
C GLU A 71 17.83 16.91 4.71
N PHE A 72 17.49 16.26 3.60
CA PHE A 72 16.37 16.68 2.75
C PHE A 72 15.04 16.67 3.53
N LEU A 73 14.75 15.59 4.25
CA LEU A 73 13.52 15.50 5.05
C LEU A 73 13.47 16.58 6.13
N ASN A 74 14.56 16.77 6.88
CA ASN A 74 14.63 17.82 7.91
C ASN A 74 14.40 19.22 7.32
N LYS A 75 14.90 19.50 6.11
CA LYS A 75 14.62 20.76 5.41
C LYS A 75 13.15 20.84 5.00
N LEU A 76 12.62 19.81 4.37
CA LEU A 76 11.23 19.78 3.88
C LEU A 76 10.22 20.00 5.01
N PHE A 77 10.42 19.34 6.16
CA PHE A 77 9.54 19.50 7.32
C PHE A 77 9.64 20.89 7.98
N ARG A 78 10.75 21.61 7.81
CA ARG A 78 10.84 23.02 8.22
C ARG A 78 10.17 23.97 7.24
N ASP A 79 10.29 23.70 5.93
CA ASP A 79 9.77 24.57 4.89
C ASP A 79 8.23 24.48 4.77
N PHE A 80 7.66 23.31 5.13
CA PHE A 80 6.22 23.05 5.09
C PHE A 80 5.70 22.68 6.48
N ASN A 81 4.62 23.32 6.90
CA ASN A 81 3.94 22.98 8.15
C ASN A 81 2.95 21.83 7.91
N PHE A 82 3.45 20.60 7.81
CA PHE A 82 2.61 19.42 7.66
C PHE A 82 1.77 19.18 8.90
N LYS A 83 0.50 18.81 8.69
CA LYS A 83 -0.37 18.32 9.76
C LYS A 83 -0.47 16.79 9.74
N LYS A 84 -0.43 16.22 8.56
CA LYS A 84 -0.55 14.77 8.36
C LYS A 84 0.55 14.28 7.42
N VAL A 85 1.03 13.07 7.68
CA VAL A 85 2.03 12.39 6.86
C VAL A 85 1.50 11.01 6.49
N VAL A 86 1.57 10.67 5.21
CA VAL A 86 1.24 9.33 4.71
C VAL A 86 2.48 8.71 4.09
N ASN A 87 3.09 7.76 4.81
CA ASN A 87 4.30 7.08 4.36
C ASN A 87 3.96 5.80 3.59
N LEU A 88 3.96 5.90 2.26
CA LEU A 88 3.80 4.78 1.35
C LEU A 88 5.11 4.40 0.65
N ALA A 89 6.15 5.24 0.74
CA ALA A 89 7.47 4.93 0.20
C ALA A 89 8.05 3.70 0.90
N ALA A 90 8.43 2.73 0.09
CA ALA A 90 9.07 1.50 0.54
C ALA A 90 9.63 0.74 -0.65
N GLN A 91 10.69 -0.05 -0.42
CA GLN A 91 11.00 -1.13 -1.33
C GLN A 91 9.96 -2.24 -1.10
N ALA A 92 9.16 -2.53 -2.12
CA ALA A 92 8.11 -3.54 -2.08
C ALA A 92 8.52 -4.83 -2.82
N GLY A 93 7.75 -5.90 -2.60
CA GLY A 93 7.94 -7.19 -3.29
C GLY A 93 8.70 -8.22 -2.46
N VAL A 94 8.02 -9.31 -2.11
CA VAL A 94 8.60 -10.40 -1.29
C VAL A 94 9.80 -11.04 -2.00
N ARG A 95 9.65 -11.36 -3.27
CA ARG A 95 10.67 -12.10 -4.05
C ARG A 95 11.96 -11.30 -4.26
N TYR A 96 11.84 -9.99 -4.48
CA TYR A 96 13.01 -9.14 -4.65
C TYR A 96 13.80 -8.97 -3.36
N SER A 97 13.14 -9.10 -2.18
CA SER A 97 13.82 -9.05 -0.88
C SER A 97 14.82 -10.19 -0.66
N ILE A 98 14.64 -11.31 -1.36
CA ILE A 98 15.60 -12.44 -1.35
C ILE A 98 16.85 -12.08 -2.16
N LYS A 99 16.66 -11.35 -3.27
CA LYS A 99 17.76 -10.98 -4.19
C LYS A 99 18.54 -9.75 -3.73
N ASN A 100 17.86 -8.77 -3.15
CA ASN A 100 18.44 -7.50 -2.73
C ASN A 100 17.92 -7.07 -1.36
N PRO A 101 18.31 -7.75 -0.26
CA PRO A 101 17.84 -7.43 1.09
C PRO A 101 18.24 -6.03 1.55
N LYS A 102 19.39 -5.51 1.10
CA LYS A 102 19.90 -4.19 1.49
C LYS A 102 18.94 -3.06 1.12
N ALA A 103 18.29 -3.13 -0.05
CA ALA A 103 17.31 -2.13 -0.45
C ALA A 103 16.12 -2.03 0.54
N TYR A 104 15.75 -3.16 1.17
CA TYR A 104 14.69 -3.18 2.18
C TYR A 104 15.14 -2.61 3.52
N ILE A 105 16.36 -2.88 3.93
CA ILE A 105 16.92 -2.27 5.15
C ILE A 105 17.02 -0.75 4.99
N ASN A 106 17.58 -0.30 3.89
CA ASN A 106 17.76 1.13 3.63
C ASN A 106 16.40 1.84 3.56
N SER A 107 15.56 1.47 2.62
CA SER A 107 14.31 2.19 2.38
C SER A 107 13.27 1.98 3.49
N ASN A 108 13.08 0.71 3.93
CA ASN A 108 11.99 0.40 4.85
C ASN A 108 12.36 0.60 6.32
N ILE A 109 13.63 0.49 6.71
CA ILE A 109 14.06 0.67 8.10
C ILE A 109 14.65 2.07 8.29
N VAL A 110 15.75 2.38 7.59
CA VAL A 110 16.43 3.67 7.73
C VAL A 110 15.53 4.81 7.27
N GLY A 111 14.95 4.71 6.07
CA GLY A 111 14.05 5.73 5.55
C GLY A 111 12.81 5.94 6.44
N PHE A 112 12.23 4.86 6.98
CA PHE A 112 11.08 5.00 7.89
C PHE A 112 11.49 5.61 9.25
N ALA A 113 12.68 5.31 9.77
CA ALA A 113 13.21 5.96 10.97
C ALA A 113 13.33 7.49 10.77
N ASN A 114 13.83 7.92 9.62
CA ASN A 114 13.91 9.35 9.28
C ASN A 114 12.54 10.02 9.24
N ILE A 115 11.51 9.35 8.69
CA ILE A 115 10.13 9.85 8.70
C ILE A 115 9.60 9.98 10.14
N LEU A 116 9.81 8.97 10.99
CA LEU A 116 9.38 8.99 12.39
C LEU A 116 10.03 10.16 13.15
N GLU A 117 11.35 10.37 12.98
CA GLU A 117 12.08 11.47 13.60
C GLU A 117 11.59 12.84 13.11
N ALA A 118 11.36 12.99 11.80
CA ALA A 118 10.83 14.23 11.25
C ALA A 118 9.41 14.53 11.79
N CYS A 119 8.55 13.53 11.88
CA CYS A 119 7.20 13.64 12.46
C CYS A 119 7.26 14.04 13.93
N ARG A 120 8.13 13.40 14.72
CA ARG A 120 8.30 13.69 16.15
C ARG A 120 8.76 15.13 16.38
N LYS A 121 9.77 15.60 15.63
CA LYS A 121 10.37 16.94 15.77
C LYS A 121 9.38 18.06 15.41
N THR A 122 8.37 17.79 14.61
CA THR A 122 7.43 18.80 14.08
C THR A 122 6.00 18.65 14.59
N ASN A 123 5.76 17.79 15.58
CA ASN A 123 4.46 17.57 16.22
C ASN A 123 3.33 17.30 15.19
N ILE A 124 3.55 16.32 14.33
CA ILE A 124 2.55 15.87 13.36
C ILE A 124 1.29 15.36 14.07
N GLU A 125 0.12 15.74 13.59
CA GLU A 125 -1.17 15.33 14.16
C GLU A 125 -1.51 13.88 13.84
N HIS A 126 -1.05 13.33 12.72
CA HIS A 126 -1.28 11.93 12.34
C HIS A 126 -0.24 11.43 11.34
N LEU A 127 0.43 10.34 11.68
CA LEU A 127 1.23 9.54 10.76
C LEU A 127 0.45 8.29 10.35
N VAL A 128 0.16 8.13 9.05
CA VAL A 128 -0.37 6.89 8.48
C VAL A 128 0.74 6.23 7.69
N TYR A 129 0.95 4.93 7.87
CA TYR A 129 2.04 4.24 7.18
C TYR A 129 1.64 2.86 6.65
N ALA A 130 2.27 2.45 5.54
CA ALA A 130 2.04 1.15 4.94
C ALA A 130 2.83 0.05 5.67
N SER A 131 2.12 -0.87 6.32
CA SER A 131 2.56 -2.22 6.61
C SER A 131 2.14 -3.17 5.48
N SER A 132 2.05 -4.46 5.69
CA SER A 132 1.73 -5.46 4.67
C SER A 132 1.13 -6.71 5.29
N SER A 133 0.22 -7.37 4.58
CA SER A 133 -0.24 -8.73 4.93
C SER A 133 0.89 -9.77 4.96
N SER A 134 2.04 -9.47 4.36
CA SER A 134 3.22 -10.34 4.43
C SER A 134 3.74 -10.56 5.86
N VAL A 135 3.40 -9.68 6.81
CA VAL A 135 3.78 -9.84 8.24
C VAL A 135 3.18 -11.10 8.87
N TYR A 136 2.05 -11.58 8.35
CA TYR A 136 1.42 -12.83 8.82
C TYR A 136 2.27 -14.07 8.51
N GLY A 137 3.19 -13.97 7.57
CA GLY A 137 4.16 -15.03 7.30
C GLY A 137 3.51 -16.37 6.96
N GLY A 138 3.87 -17.40 7.70
CA GLY A 138 3.40 -18.77 7.51
C GLY A 138 2.16 -19.16 8.35
N ILE A 139 1.41 -18.21 8.91
CA ILE A 139 0.17 -18.50 9.64
C ILE A 139 -0.81 -19.18 8.67
N LYS A 140 -1.42 -20.28 9.13
CA LYS A 140 -2.36 -21.09 8.32
C LYS A 140 -3.83 -20.77 8.62
N GLU A 141 -4.10 -20.24 9.81
CA GLU A 141 -5.44 -19.90 10.27
C GLU A 141 -5.94 -18.66 9.53
N LEU A 142 -7.15 -18.72 9.03
CA LEU A 142 -7.81 -17.66 8.27
C LEU A 142 -9.21 -17.40 8.87
N PRO A 143 -9.69 -16.14 8.78
CA PRO A 143 -9.04 -14.94 8.23
C PRO A 143 -7.92 -14.44 9.13
N PHE A 144 -6.89 -13.76 8.57
CA PHE A 144 -5.83 -13.11 9.33
C PHE A 144 -6.38 -11.94 10.14
N SER A 145 -6.11 -11.92 11.42
CA SER A 145 -6.55 -10.90 12.37
C SER A 145 -5.37 -10.04 12.85
N GLU A 146 -5.61 -8.76 13.15
CA GLU A 146 -4.58 -7.90 13.75
C GLU A 146 -4.08 -8.42 15.12
N LYS A 147 -4.86 -9.31 15.76
CA LYS A 147 -4.51 -9.96 17.03
C LYS A 147 -3.56 -11.14 16.86
N ASP A 148 -3.35 -11.63 15.65
CA ASP A 148 -2.46 -12.76 15.41
C ASP A 148 -1.01 -12.41 15.72
N ASN A 149 -0.26 -13.39 16.25
CA ASN A 149 1.16 -13.25 16.49
C ASN A 149 1.92 -13.27 15.16
N VAL A 150 2.52 -12.15 14.80
CA VAL A 150 3.27 -11.94 13.54
C VAL A 150 4.79 -11.86 13.75
N ASP A 151 5.33 -12.56 14.74
CA ASP A 151 6.76 -12.54 15.10
C ASP A 151 7.62 -13.53 14.28
N LYS A 152 7.01 -14.25 13.32
CA LYS A 152 7.70 -15.23 12.46
C LYS A 152 7.56 -14.87 10.98
N PRO A 153 8.10 -13.71 10.53
CA PRO A 153 8.08 -13.31 9.12
C PRO A 153 8.93 -14.29 8.30
N ILE A 154 8.47 -14.62 7.09
CA ILE A 154 9.13 -15.57 6.18
C ILE A 154 9.90 -14.89 5.03
N SER A 155 10.06 -13.57 5.09
CA SER A 155 10.86 -12.80 4.13
C SER A 155 11.43 -11.53 4.78
N ILE A 156 12.53 -11.01 4.23
CA ILE A 156 13.12 -9.72 4.67
C ILE A 156 12.12 -8.57 4.47
N TYR A 157 11.31 -8.60 3.41
CA TYR A 157 10.24 -7.65 3.23
C TYR A 157 9.24 -7.67 4.41
N ALA A 158 8.74 -8.85 4.76
CA ALA A 158 7.83 -9.01 5.88
C ALA A 158 8.46 -8.56 7.21
N ALA A 159 9.72 -8.94 7.45
CA ALA A 159 10.48 -8.53 8.64
C ALA A 159 10.62 -7.00 8.70
N SER A 160 10.94 -6.34 7.57
CA SER A 160 11.04 -4.87 7.52
C SER A 160 9.71 -4.18 7.81
N LYS A 161 8.58 -4.73 7.35
CA LYS A 161 7.26 -4.18 7.63
C LYS A 161 6.84 -4.41 9.10
N LYS A 162 7.13 -5.57 9.67
CA LYS A 162 6.94 -5.79 11.11
C LYS A 162 7.80 -4.83 11.94
N ALA A 163 9.05 -4.60 11.55
CA ALA A 163 9.90 -3.61 12.21
C ALA A 163 9.28 -2.20 12.17
N ASN A 164 8.65 -1.80 11.05
CA ASN A 164 7.94 -0.52 10.99
C ASN A 164 6.80 -0.44 12.03
N GLU A 165 6.02 -1.51 12.21
CA GLU A 165 4.97 -1.56 13.23
C GLU A 165 5.54 -1.35 14.64
N LEU A 166 6.65 -2.05 14.96
CA LEU A 166 7.30 -1.95 16.28
C LEU A 166 7.90 -0.55 16.52
N MET A 167 8.55 0.02 15.50
CA MET A 167 9.13 1.36 15.57
C MET A 167 8.04 2.42 15.77
N ALA A 168 6.96 2.38 14.97
CA ALA A 168 5.86 3.33 15.10
C ALA A 168 5.17 3.22 16.46
N TYR A 169 4.95 2.00 16.96
CA TYR A 169 4.42 1.78 18.31
C TYR A 169 5.30 2.43 19.38
N SER A 170 6.63 2.22 19.29
CA SER A 170 7.59 2.81 20.24
C SER A 170 7.55 4.34 20.22
N TYR A 171 7.45 4.96 19.03
CA TYR A 171 7.33 6.41 18.92
C TYR A 171 5.99 6.94 19.43
N SER A 172 4.91 6.21 19.22
CA SER A 172 3.61 6.55 19.79
C SER A 172 3.63 6.48 21.32
N HIS A 173 4.28 5.46 21.88
CA HIS A 173 4.41 5.27 23.32
C HIS A 173 5.29 6.35 23.96
N LEU A 174 6.51 6.55 23.43
CA LEU A 174 7.52 7.42 24.04
C LEU A 174 7.21 8.91 23.84
N TYR A 175 6.71 9.27 22.67
CA TYR A 175 6.57 10.66 22.24
C TYR A 175 5.13 11.10 22.00
N GLY A 176 4.17 10.18 22.14
CA GLY A 176 2.76 10.49 21.87
C GLY A 176 2.45 10.77 20.39
N LEU A 177 3.29 10.31 19.44
CA LEU A 177 3.06 10.49 18.02
C LEU A 177 1.83 9.67 17.58
N PRO A 178 0.72 10.30 17.16
CA PRO A 178 -0.44 9.54 16.70
C PRO A 178 -0.13 8.81 15.39
N SER A 179 -0.23 7.48 15.42
CA SER A 179 0.17 6.65 14.28
C SER A 179 -0.85 5.57 13.95
N THR A 180 -1.11 5.37 12.65
CA THR A 180 -1.92 4.26 12.15
C THR A 180 -1.16 3.47 11.11
N GLY A 181 -0.90 2.20 11.40
CA GLY A 181 -0.34 1.24 10.45
C GLY A 181 -1.45 0.53 9.69
N LEU A 182 -1.23 0.30 8.40
CA LEU A 182 -2.16 -0.42 7.55
C LEU A 182 -1.47 -1.63 6.93
N ARG A 183 -1.95 -2.84 7.24
CA ARG A 183 -1.51 -4.09 6.62
C ARG A 183 -2.25 -4.28 5.31
N PHE A 184 -1.67 -3.77 4.23
CA PHE A 184 -2.26 -3.89 2.90
C PHE A 184 -2.27 -5.34 2.42
N PHE A 185 -3.44 -5.80 1.95
CA PHE A 185 -3.58 -7.01 1.18
C PHE A 185 -3.33 -6.73 -0.31
N THR A 186 -3.76 -7.59 -1.22
CA THR A 186 -3.40 -7.45 -2.63
C THR A 186 -4.23 -6.37 -3.31
N VAL A 187 -3.64 -5.21 -3.51
CA VAL A 187 -4.28 -4.08 -4.20
C VAL A 187 -4.13 -4.21 -5.70
N TYR A 188 -5.20 -3.97 -6.45
CA TYR A 188 -5.21 -4.01 -7.91
C TYR A 188 -6.10 -2.91 -8.51
N GLY A 189 -5.90 -2.59 -9.79
CA GLY A 189 -6.69 -1.60 -10.51
C GLY A 189 -5.86 -0.78 -11.51
N PRO A 190 -6.48 0.22 -12.19
CA PRO A 190 -5.81 1.11 -13.13
C PRO A 190 -4.53 1.72 -12.55
N TRP A 191 -3.54 1.96 -13.38
CA TRP A 191 -2.23 2.44 -12.96
C TRP A 191 -1.49 1.48 -12.00
N GLY A 192 -1.89 0.20 -11.95
CA GLY A 192 -1.28 -0.82 -11.12
C GLY A 192 0.21 -1.01 -11.42
N ARG A 193 0.89 -1.71 -10.52
CA ARG A 193 2.33 -2.00 -10.68
C ARG A 193 2.55 -3.07 -11.75
N PRO A 194 3.52 -2.87 -12.68
CA PRO A 194 3.82 -3.82 -13.75
C PRO A 194 4.27 -5.22 -13.29
N ASP A 195 4.84 -5.32 -12.07
CA ASP A 195 5.31 -6.56 -11.46
C ASP A 195 4.22 -7.36 -10.72
N MET A 196 2.96 -6.91 -10.78
CA MET A 196 1.82 -7.58 -10.14
C MET A 196 1.05 -8.46 -11.14
N ALA A 197 0.43 -9.53 -10.61
CA ALA A 197 -0.21 -10.59 -11.39
C ALA A 197 -1.22 -10.06 -12.44
N LEU A 198 -2.13 -9.14 -12.07
CA LEU A 198 -3.10 -8.59 -13.02
C LEU A 198 -2.42 -7.95 -14.23
N PHE A 199 -1.39 -7.16 -13.98
CA PHE A 199 -0.65 -6.47 -15.05
C PHE A 199 0.11 -7.47 -15.93
N GLU A 200 0.88 -8.38 -15.32
CA GLU A 200 1.65 -9.39 -16.04
C GLU A 200 0.75 -10.33 -16.86
N PHE A 201 -0.37 -10.77 -16.28
CA PHE A 201 -1.32 -11.64 -16.99
C PHE A 201 -1.97 -10.91 -18.16
N THR A 202 -2.48 -9.72 -17.95
CA THR A 202 -3.10 -8.90 -19.03
C THR A 202 -2.11 -8.67 -20.16
N LYS A 203 -0.88 -8.23 -19.85
CA LYS A 203 0.20 -8.03 -20.83
C LYS A 203 0.50 -9.30 -21.61
N SER A 204 0.60 -10.43 -20.93
CA SER A 204 0.95 -11.70 -21.57
C SER A 204 -0.19 -12.23 -22.44
N ILE A 205 -1.44 -12.18 -21.97
CA ILE A 205 -2.62 -12.66 -22.71
C ILE A 205 -2.82 -11.84 -23.99
N ILE A 206 -2.78 -10.53 -23.92
CA ILE A 206 -2.90 -9.63 -25.08
C ILE A 206 -1.79 -9.92 -26.12
N ASN A 207 -0.58 -10.22 -25.66
CA ASN A 207 0.56 -10.54 -26.54
C ASN A 207 0.65 -12.03 -26.90
N LEU A 208 -0.37 -12.84 -26.61
CA LEU A 208 -0.42 -14.28 -26.87
C LEU A 208 0.75 -15.08 -26.27
N LYS A 209 1.38 -14.55 -25.22
CA LYS A 209 2.47 -15.18 -24.47
C LYS A 209 1.93 -16.01 -23.31
N PRO A 210 2.64 -17.07 -22.88
CA PRO A 210 2.21 -17.83 -21.71
C PRO A 210 2.27 -17.00 -20.42
N ILE A 211 1.34 -17.27 -19.50
CA ILE A 211 1.34 -16.77 -18.14
C ILE A 211 1.91 -17.82 -17.18
N LYS A 212 2.69 -17.40 -16.19
CA LYS A 212 3.24 -18.28 -15.16
C LYS A 212 2.25 -18.41 -14.01
N VAL A 213 1.77 -19.61 -13.77
CA VAL A 213 0.78 -19.93 -12.73
C VAL A 213 1.47 -20.72 -11.63
N PHE A 214 1.87 -20.02 -10.56
CA PHE A 214 2.58 -20.63 -9.44
C PHE A 214 1.67 -21.47 -8.54
N ASN A 215 2.28 -22.37 -7.74
CA ASN A 215 1.59 -23.36 -6.92
C ASN A 215 0.51 -24.12 -7.69
N LYS A 216 0.75 -24.42 -8.96
CA LYS A 216 -0.20 -25.11 -9.85
C LYS A 216 -1.60 -24.46 -9.88
N GLY A 217 -1.69 -23.16 -9.58
CA GLY A 217 -2.94 -22.41 -9.48
C GLY A 217 -3.70 -22.58 -8.16
N GLN A 218 -3.20 -23.36 -7.23
CA GLN A 218 -3.83 -23.63 -5.93
C GLN A 218 -3.52 -22.50 -4.94
N MET A 219 -4.01 -21.32 -5.24
CA MET A 219 -3.81 -20.11 -4.46
C MET A 219 -5.11 -19.31 -4.33
N MET A 220 -5.32 -18.68 -3.18
CA MET A 220 -6.38 -17.72 -2.98
C MET A 220 -5.80 -16.37 -2.55
N ARG A 221 -6.37 -15.29 -3.04
CA ARG A 221 -5.94 -13.94 -2.69
C ARG A 221 -7.13 -13.06 -2.34
N ASP A 222 -6.95 -12.29 -1.28
CA ASP A 222 -7.83 -11.16 -0.99
C ASP A 222 -7.43 -9.99 -1.89
N PHE A 223 -8.16 -9.84 -3.00
CA PHE A 223 -7.95 -8.76 -3.97
C PHE A 223 -8.83 -7.57 -3.62
N THR A 224 -8.23 -6.41 -3.48
CA THR A 224 -8.96 -5.18 -3.15
C THR A 224 -8.75 -4.13 -4.24
N TYR A 225 -9.85 -3.60 -4.76
CA TYR A 225 -9.81 -2.59 -5.81
C TYR A 225 -9.24 -1.27 -5.29
N ILE A 226 -8.48 -0.58 -6.13
CA ILE A 226 -7.74 0.62 -5.73
C ILE A 226 -8.63 1.72 -5.16
N ASP A 227 -9.81 1.99 -5.71
CA ASP A 227 -10.68 3.06 -5.20
C ASP A 227 -11.22 2.75 -3.81
N ASP A 228 -11.51 1.47 -3.51
CA ASP A 228 -11.91 1.03 -2.17
C ASP A 228 -10.77 1.22 -1.15
N ILE A 229 -9.54 0.97 -1.58
CA ILE A 229 -8.33 1.22 -0.77
C ILE A 229 -8.18 2.73 -0.51
N ILE A 230 -8.34 3.55 -1.53
CA ILE A 230 -8.18 5.01 -1.41
C ILE A 230 -9.27 5.62 -0.53
N GLU A 231 -10.52 5.16 -0.66
CA GLU A 231 -11.59 5.62 0.24
C GLU A 231 -11.30 5.23 1.69
N SER A 232 -10.87 3.99 1.93
CA SER A 232 -10.48 3.53 3.28
C SER A 232 -9.33 4.37 3.84
N LEU A 233 -8.27 4.56 3.04
CA LEU A 233 -7.08 5.34 3.41
C LEU A 233 -7.42 6.80 3.70
N PHE A 234 -8.26 7.42 2.87
CA PHE A 234 -8.73 8.80 3.06
C PHE A 234 -9.49 8.96 4.39
N ARG A 235 -10.36 8.01 4.74
CA ARG A 235 -11.06 8.02 6.01
C ARG A 235 -10.13 7.82 7.21
N VAL A 236 -9.14 6.93 7.09
CA VAL A 236 -8.11 6.73 8.13
C VAL A 236 -7.32 8.02 8.34
N ILE A 237 -6.84 8.68 7.29
CA ILE A 237 -6.09 9.94 7.38
C ILE A 237 -6.88 11.00 8.15
N ASN A 238 -8.21 11.00 8.04
CA ASN A 238 -9.08 11.97 8.70
C ASN A 238 -9.60 11.52 10.07
N LYS A 239 -9.14 10.36 10.57
CA LYS A 239 -9.51 9.85 11.90
C LYS A 239 -8.26 9.47 12.71
N THR A 240 -7.67 10.47 13.35
CA THR A 240 -6.49 10.32 14.20
C THR A 240 -6.79 9.42 15.40
N PRO A 241 -5.94 8.42 15.72
CA PRO A 241 -6.07 7.67 16.96
C PRO A 241 -5.76 8.59 18.14
N LEU A 242 -6.63 8.63 19.13
CA LEU A 242 -6.46 9.36 20.36
C LEU A 242 -6.01 8.41 21.46
N LYS A 243 -5.40 8.95 22.50
CA LYS A 243 -5.22 8.23 23.77
C LYS A 243 -6.61 7.92 24.31
N ASP A 244 -6.89 6.66 24.56
CA ASP A 244 -8.14 6.26 25.17
C ASP A 244 -8.06 6.50 26.69
N THR A 245 -8.45 7.70 27.13
CA THR A 245 -8.49 8.08 28.53
C THR A 245 -9.76 7.62 29.26
N GLU A 246 -10.73 7.08 28.50
CA GLU A 246 -12.06 6.72 29.02
C GLU A 246 -12.33 5.20 29.00
N SER A 247 -11.41 4.37 28.46
CA SER A 247 -11.61 2.93 28.50
C SER A 247 -11.57 2.44 29.95
N ALA A 248 -12.63 1.79 30.39
CA ALA A 248 -12.76 1.22 31.73
C ALA A 248 -11.74 0.09 32.02
N ASP A 249 -11.00 -0.34 31.01
CA ASP A 249 -9.95 -1.36 31.11
C ASP A 249 -8.56 -0.73 31.21
N ASN A 250 -8.23 -0.25 32.40
CA ASN A 250 -6.89 0.21 32.75
C ASN A 250 -5.85 -0.93 32.87
N SER A 251 -6.25 -2.18 32.59
CA SER A 251 -5.35 -3.33 32.72
C SER A 251 -4.40 -3.50 31.53
N ASP A 252 -4.72 -2.94 30.36
CA ASP A 252 -3.84 -2.94 29.20
C ASP A 252 -3.22 -1.56 28.94
N PRO A 253 -1.92 -1.37 29.26
CA PRO A 253 -1.23 -0.10 29.01
C PRO A 253 -1.26 0.35 27.54
N SER A 254 -1.51 -0.56 26.59
CA SER A 254 -1.60 -0.24 25.15
C SER A 254 -2.82 0.59 24.80
N ASN A 255 -3.87 0.56 25.61
CA ASN A 255 -5.08 1.36 25.39
C ASN A 255 -4.85 2.88 25.54
N ASN A 256 -3.75 3.28 26.22
CA ASN A 256 -3.42 4.69 26.47
C ASN A 256 -2.41 5.27 25.45
N ILE A 257 -2.14 4.56 24.36
CA ILE A 257 -1.18 4.97 23.34
C ILE A 257 -1.94 5.36 22.06
N PRO A 258 -1.63 6.51 21.41
CA PRO A 258 -2.30 6.94 20.19
C PRO A 258 -1.82 6.15 18.98
N TYR A 259 -1.98 4.82 19.01
CA TYR A 259 -1.53 3.87 18.01
C TYR A 259 -2.64 2.92 17.62
N LYS A 260 -2.78 2.69 16.31
CA LYS A 260 -3.67 1.66 15.75
C LYS A 260 -2.97 0.92 14.62
N ILE A 261 -3.30 -0.36 14.49
CA ILE A 261 -2.92 -1.20 13.35
C ILE A 261 -4.19 -1.83 12.78
N PHE A 262 -4.33 -1.85 11.47
CA PHE A 262 -5.51 -2.42 10.80
C PHE A 262 -5.12 -3.23 9.57
N ASN A 263 -5.87 -4.29 9.31
CA ASN A 263 -5.93 -4.91 8.00
C ASN A 263 -6.71 -4.01 7.03
N ILE A 264 -6.17 -3.82 5.84
CA ILE A 264 -6.87 -3.12 4.75
C ILE A 264 -6.95 -4.05 3.54
N GLY A 265 -8.16 -4.54 3.28
CA GLY A 265 -8.48 -5.59 2.32
C GLY A 265 -9.96 -5.59 1.97
N ASN A 266 -10.41 -6.55 1.18
CA ASN A 266 -11.80 -6.73 0.77
C ASN A 266 -12.55 -7.78 1.61
N SER A 267 -11.82 -8.56 2.42
CA SER A 267 -12.38 -9.68 3.21
C SER A 267 -13.18 -10.71 2.37
N ASN A 268 -12.80 -10.83 1.09
CA ASN A 268 -13.44 -11.74 0.13
C ASN A 268 -12.38 -12.40 -0.77
N PRO A 269 -11.74 -13.49 -0.31
CA PRO A 269 -10.67 -14.15 -1.05
C PRO A 269 -11.18 -14.81 -2.32
N VAL A 270 -10.44 -14.68 -3.42
CA VAL A 270 -10.76 -15.21 -4.74
C VAL A 270 -9.71 -16.23 -5.17
N PRO A 271 -10.13 -17.42 -5.66
CA PRO A 271 -9.21 -18.38 -6.27
C PRO A 271 -8.45 -17.77 -7.44
N LEU A 272 -7.14 -18.01 -7.52
CA LEU A 272 -6.30 -17.48 -8.60
C LEU A 272 -6.81 -17.86 -9.99
N MET A 273 -7.31 -19.09 -10.13
CA MET A 273 -7.83 -19.57 -11.42
C MET A 273 -9.10 -18.83 -11.84
N ASP A 274 -9.98 -18.45 -10.90
CA ASP A 274 -11.17 -17.65 -11.18
C ASP A 274 -10.78 -16.23 -11.59
N PHE A 275 -9.78 -15.66 -10.91
CA PHE A 275 -9.22 -14.36 -11.29
C PHE A 275 -8.64 -14.36 -12.70
N ILE A 276 -7.91 -15.41 -13.09
CA ILE A 276 -7.39 -15.58 -14.45
C ILE A 276 -8.53 -15.74 -15.45
N SER A 277 -9.54 -16.55 -15.13
CA SER A 277 -10.69 -16.78 -16.00
C SER A 277 -11.46 -15.48 -16.27
N GLU A 278 -11.57 -14.61 -15.29
CA GLU A 278 -12.21 -13.31 -15.46
C GLU A 278 -11.41 -12.39 -16.40
N ILE A 279 -10.07 -12.37 -16.29
CA ILE A 279 -9.20 -11.65 -17.22
C ILE A 279 -9.38 -12.18 -18.65
N GLU A 280 -9.39 -13.52 -18.83
CA GLU A 280 -9.60 -14.17 -20.13
C GLU A 280 -10.94 -13.77 -20.75
N ASN A 281 -12.00 -13.76 -19.95
CA ASN A 281 -13.35 -13.42 -20.41
C ASN A 281 -13.45 -11.96 -20.89
N ILE A 282 -12.86 -11.02 -20.14
CA ILE A 282 -12.90 -9.60 -20.48
C ILE A 282 -12.02 -9.28 -21.69
N ILE A 283 -10.85 -9.93 -21.83
CA ILE A 283 -9.98 -9.76 -23.01
C ILE A 283 -10.56 -10.50 -24.23
N GLY A 284 -11.35 -11.56 -24.02
CA GLY A 284 -11.86 -12.42 -25.09
C GLY A 284 -10.83 -13.44 -25.60
N THR A 285 -9.76 -13.71 -24.83
CA THR A 285 -8.65 -14.59 -25.24
C THR A 285 -8.25 -15.52 -24.10
N LYS A 286 -8.13 -16.83 -24.40
CA LYS A 286 -7.66 -17.80 -23.41
C LYS A 286 -6.15 -17.74 -23.22
N ALA A 287 -5.72 -17.73 -21.96
CA ALA A 287 -4.31 -17.72 -21.59
C ALA A 287 -3.64 -19.08 -21.86
N LYS A 288 -2.45 -19.05 -22.41
CA LYS A 288 -1.53 -20.19 -22.36
C LYS A 288 -0.94 -20.24 -20.94
N LYS A 289 -1.22 -21.30 -20.18
CA LYS A 289 -0.82 -21.42 -18.78
C LYS A 289 0.39 -22.32 -18.63
N GLU A 290 1.44 -21.79 -17.98
CA GLU A 290 2.62 -22.55 -17.55
C GLU A 290 2.52 -22.75 -16.04
N PHE A 291 2.20 -23.98 -15.62
CA PHE A 291 2.06 -24.30 -14.20
C PHE A 291 3.41 -24.57 -13.56
N LEU A 292 3.70 -23.85 -12.49
CA LEU A 292 4.98 -23.90 -11.77
C LEU A 292 4.77 -24.21 -10.28
N GLU A 293 5.83 -24.68 -9.64
CA GLU A 293 5.84 -24.87 -8.18
C GLU A 293 5.77 -23.52 -7.45
N MET A 294 5.41 -23.57 -6.17
CA MET A 294 5.32 -22.39 -5.31
C MET A 294 6.69 -21.72 -5.15
N GLN A 295 6.73 -20.41 -5.20
CA GLN A 295 8.00 -19.68 -5.02
C GLN A 295 8.33 -19.47 -3.54
N PRO A 296 9.63 -19.44 -3.18
CA PRO A 296 10.06 -19.13 -1.82
C PRO A 296 9.51 -17.77 -1.32
N GLY A 297 9.03 -17.75 -0.09
CA GLY A 297 8.47 -16.55 0.53
C GLY A 297 7.02 -16.22 0.15
N ASP A 298 6.43 -16.92 -0.82
CA ASP A 298 5.00 -16.77 -1.14
C ASP A 298 4.14 -17.56 -0.11
N VAL A 299 2.91 -17.08 0.09
CA VAL A 299 1.88 -17.77 0.88
C VAL A 299 0.79 -18.30 -0.05
N ALA A 300 0.21 -19.46 0.26
CA ALA A 300 -0.83 -20.05 -0.57
C ALA A 300 -2.14 -19.24 -0.54
N ASN A 301 -2.58 -18.85 0.64
CA ASN A 301 -3.87 -18.18 0.82
C ASN A 301 -3.72 -16.90 1.63
N THR A 302 -4.47 -15.86 1.24
CA THR A 302 -4.61 -14.64 2.04
C THR A 302 -6.10 -14.30 2.15
N HIS A 303 -6.53 -14.00 3.37
CA HIS A 303 -7.89 -13.56 3.69
C HIS A 303 -7.80 -12.58 4.86
N ALA A 304 -8.24 -11.35 4.69
CA ALA A 304 -8.22 -10.33 5.73
C ALA A 304 -9.46 -10.44 6.63
N ASP A 305 -9.30 -10.36 7.94
CA ASP A 305 -10.35 -9.84 8.81
C ASP A 305 -10.24 -8.30 8.79
N THR A 306 -11.22 -7.62 8.23
CA THR A 306 -11.26 -6.15 8.11
C THR A 306 -12.25 -5.51 9.07
N THR A 307 -12.86 -6.29 9.96
CA THR A 307 -13.94 -5.85 10.86
C THR A 307 -13.53 -4.65 11.72
N SER A 308 -12.29 -4.65 12.22
CA SER A 308 -11.75 -3.56 13.05
C SER A 308 -11.69 -2.25 12.25
N LEU A 309 -11.16 -2.28 11.02
CA LEU A 309 -11.09 -1.11 10.15
C LEU A 309 -12.47 -0.63 9.72
N GLU A 310 -13.33 -1.54 9.23
CA GLU A 310 -14.70 -1.22 8.80
C GLU A 310 -15.48 -0.50 9.90
N THR A 311 -15.39 -1.00 11.14
CA THR A 311 -16.00 -0.38 12.32
C THR A 311 -15.41 1.00 12.61
N TRP A 312 -14.06 1.11 12.54
CA TRP A 312 -13.35 2.35 12.83
C TRP A 312 -13.70 3.46 11.83
N ILE A 313 -13.68 3.18 10.52
CA ILE A 313 -13.90 4.18 9.48
C ILE A 313 -15.35 4.25 8.96
N LYS A 314 -16.22 3.36 9.41
CA LYS A 314 -17.61 3.20 8.93
C LYS A 314 -17.69 3.08 7.40
N TYR A 315 -16.84 2.23 6.86
CA TYR A 315 -16.78 1.96 5.43
C TYR A 315 -16.33 0.51 5.18
N LYS A 316 -16.93 -0.12 4.19
CA LYS A 316 -16.61 -1.46 3.72
C LYS A 316 -16.35 -1.45 2.22
N PRO A 317 -15.25 -2.03 1.72
CA PRO A 317 -15.00 -2.28 0.30
C PRO A 317 -16.15 -3.06 -0.35
N ARG A 318 -16.52 -2.68 -1.60
CA ARG A 318 -17.68 -3.30 -2.29
C ARG A 318 -17.45 -3.55 -3.77
N THR A 319 -16.34 -3.13 -4.33
CA THR A 319 -16.07 -3.29 -5.76
C THR A 319 -15.82 -4.76 -6.09
N SER A 320 -16.64 -5.31 -7.00
CA SER A 320 -16.47 -6.69 -7.45
C SER A 320 -15.18 -6.85 -8.24
N VAL A 321 -14.59 -8.05 -8.19
CA VAL A 321 -13.37 -8.38 -8.94
C VAL A 321 -13.57 -8.17 -10.44
N SER A 322 -14.71 -8.58 -10.99
CA SER A 322 -15.06 -8.39 -12.41
C SER A 322 -15.03 -6.92 -12.81
N LYS A 323 -15.67 -6.03 -12.03
CA LYS A 323 -15.65 -4.59 -12.28
C LYS A 323 -14.22 -4.04 -12.25
N GLY A 324 -13.46 -4.38 -11.22
CA GLY A 324 -12.09 -3.85 -11.07
C GLY A 324 -11.14 -4.33 -12.17
N ILE A 325 -11.27 -5.57 -12.63
CA ILE A 325 -10.50 -6.11 -13.77
C ILE A 325 -10.90 -5.39 -15.06
N THR A 326 -12.20 -5.18 -15.30
CA THR A 326 -12.70 -4.44 -16.46
C THR A 326 -12.10 -3.03 -16.53
N GLU A 327 -12.15 -2.28 -15.43
CA GLU A 327 -11.56 -0.94 -15.35
C GLU A 327 -10.05 -0.95 -15.61
N PHE A 328 -9.34 -1.95 -15.06
CA PHE A 328 -7.90 -2.10 -15.31
C PHE A 328 -7.60 -2.40 -16.77
N ILE A 329 -8.31 -3.33 -17.41
CA ILE A 329 -8.08 -3.72 -18.80
C ILE A 329 -8.39 -2.56 -19.74
N ASN A 330 -9.47 -1.81 -19.50
CA ASN A 330 -9.81 -0.62 -20.27
C ASN A 330 -8.71 0.44 -20.16
N TRP A 331 -8.24 0.72 -18.94
CA TRP A 331 -7.09 1.61 -18.72
C TRP A 331 -5.83 1.09 -19.43
N TYR A 332 -5.52 -0.19 -19.32
CA TYR A 332 -4.33 -0.80 -19.92
C TYR A 332 -4.34 -0.65 -21.44
N LYS A 333 -5.46 -0.98 -22.09
CA LYS A 333 -5.62 -0.86 -23.54
C LYS A 333 -5.44 0.59 -24.01
N ASN A 334 -6.06 1.53 -23.31
CA ASN A 334 -5.94 2.96 -23.62
C ASN A 334 -4.51 3.48 -23.41
N PHE A 335 -3.89 3.15 -22.29
CA PHE A 335 -2.56 3.64 -21.94
C PHE A 335 -1.45 3.11 -22.87
N TYR A 336 -1.54 1.83 -23.26
CA TYR A 336 -0.56 1.19 -24.16
C TYR A 336 -0.97 1.19 -25.63
N ASN A 337 -2.08 1.83 -26.00
CA ASN A 337 -2.63 1.87 -27.36
C ASN A 337 -2.78 0.46 -27.99
N VAL A 338 -3.26 -0.52 -27.21
CA VAL A 338 -3.53 -1.89 -27.68
C VAL A 338 -5.03 -2.13 -27.85
N LYS A 339 -5.39 -2.86 -28.92
CA LYS A 339 -6.79 -3.14 -29.27
C LYS A 339 -7.36 -4.32 -28.46
#